data_e5acabee752142f88a8e7c3a6bc91f43
#
_entry.id   e5acabee752142f88a8e7c3a6bc91f43
#
_cell.length_a   1.000
_cell.length_b   1.000
_cell.length_c   1.000
_cell.angle_alpha   90.00
_cell.angle_beta   90.00
_cell.angle_gamma   90.00
#
_symmetry.space_group_name_H-M   'P 1'
#
loop_
_entity.id
_entity.type
_entity.pdbx_description
1 polymer ?
#
loop_
_entity_poly.entity_id
_entity_poly.type
_entity_poly.pdbx_seq_one_letter_code
_entity_poly.pdbx_strand_id
1 'polypeptide(L)'
;LVVGAGRMHEPREQPAPNTHTGYPSIAQIAGHALSSIFLDALAVDIERLERINHTLSLIPAEARAQSRLRPLELLVIAPSERIDAIAARHTRALPGAVRRLFGGMAAPGEAGVKGAALASYLLFESAFTQELMALGRTDTLRQREEVCAFFGWKCSPPH
;
A
#
# COMPACT_ATOMS: atom_id res chain seq x y z
N LEU A 1 5.08 10.41 -10.58
CA LEU A 1 4.36 9.14 -10.47
C LEU A 1 4.79 8.42 -9.21
N VAL A 2 3.83 8.01 -8.41
CA VAL A 2 4.04 7.17 -7.22
C VAL A 2 3.20 5.91 -7.38
N VAL A 3 3.82 4.75 -7.19
CA VAL A 3 3.13 3.46 -7.13
C VAL A 3 3.30 2.93 -5.71
N GLY A 4 2.20 2.90 -4.96
CA GLY A 4 2.20 2.49 -3.56
C GLY A 4 1.84 1.02 -3.39
N ALA A 5 2.42 0.37 -2.39
CA ALA A 5 2.03 -0.97 -1.95
C ALA A 5 0.93 -0.94 -0.87
N GLY A 6 0.65 0.23 -0.29
CA GLY A 6 -0.38 0.45 0.72
C GLY A 6 -1.57 1.24 0.18
N ARG A 7 -2.73 1.06 0.78
CA ARG A 7 -3.93 1.86 0.46
C ARG A 7 -3.75 3.26 1.02
N MET A 8 -4.00 4.28 0.19
CA MET A 8 -3.84 5.70 0.56
C MET A 8 -4.86 6.16 1.63
N HIS A 9 -6.01 5.49 1.70
CA HIS A 9 -7.05 5.75 2.67
C HIS A 9 -7.49 4.40 3.26
N GLU A 10 -6.68 3.84 4.14
CA GLU A 10 -7.28 2.95 5.13
C GLU A 10 -8.03 3.85 6.10
N PRO A 11 -9.37 3.73 6.20
CA PRO A 11 -10.04 4.25 7.38
C PRO A 11 -9.27 3.61 8.53
N ARG A 12 -8.73 4.43 9.43
CA ARG A 12 -8.09 3.95 10.65
C ARG A 12 -9.14 3.05 11.30
N GLU A 13 -9.07 1.75 10.98
CA GLU A 13 -9.93 0.77 11.64
C GLU A 13 -9.69 1.01 13.11
N GLN A 14 -10.65 1.62 13.75
CA GLN A 14 -10.69 1.60 15.21
C GLN A 14 -10.55 0.13 15.53
N PRO A 15 -9.50 -0.29 16.25
CA PRO A 15 -9.34 -1.68 16.59
C PRO A 15 -10.67 -2.10 17.21
N ALA A 16 -11.33 -3.08 16.58
CA ALA A 16 -12.55 -3.65 17.12
C ALA A 16 -12.29 -3.89 18.60
N PRO A 17 -13.20 -3.52 19.52
CA PRO A 17 -12.94 -3.59 20.94
C PRO A 17 -12.34 -4.94 21.24
N ASN A 18 -11.07 -4.92 21.69
CA ASN A 18 -10.22 -6.09 21.84
C ASN A 18 -10.93 -7.14 22.68
N THR A 19 -11.54 -8.13 22.04
CA THR A 19 -12.02 -9.35 22.71
C THR A 19 -10.87 -10.34 22.95
N HIS A 20 -9.63 -9.95 22.60
CA HIS A 20 -8.47 -10.82 22.70
C HIS A 20 -7.55 -10.36 23.83
N THR A 21 -7.63 -11.08 24.95
CA THR A 21 -6.79 -10.93 26.16
C THR A 21 -5.36 -11.46 25.99
N GLY A 22 -4.85 -11.65 24.77
CA GLY A 22 -3.51 -12.16 24.49
C GLY A 22 -2.54 -11.07 24.02
N TYR A 23 -1.27 -11.18 24.44
CA TYR A 23 -0.19 -10.36 23.90
C TYR A 23 -0.02 -10.58 22.39
N PRO A 24 0.33 -9.53 21.60
CA PRO A 24 0.57 -9.68 20.17
C PRO A 24 1.73 -10.66 19.92
N SER A 25 1.59 -11.50 18.90
CA SER A 25 2.67 -12.41 18.49
C SER A 25 3.84 -11.63 17.89
N ILE A 26 5.05 -12.22 17.93
CA ILE A 26 6.24 -11.63 17.30
C ILE A 26 6.00 -11.37 15.81
N ALA A 27 5.25 -12.23 15.12
CA ALA A 27 4.89 -12.04 13.71
C ALA A 27 3.99 -10.81 13.51
N GLN A 28 3.07 -10.52 14.42
CA GLN A 28 2.25 -9.30 14.38
C GLN A 28 3.10 -8.06 14.61
N ILE A 29 3.98 -8.09 15.61
CA ILE A 29 4.89 -6.97 15.91
C ILE A 29 5.80 -6.70 14.71
N ALA A 30 6.42 -7.75 14.13
CA ALA A 30 7.29 -7.62 12.97
C ALA A 30 6.51 -7.12 11.72
N GLY A 31 5.31 -7.65 11.45
CA GLY A 31 4.46 -7.21 10.36
C GLY A 31 4.06 -5.74 10.50
N HIS A 32 3.68 -5.32 11.71
CA HIS A 32 3.35 -3.92 12.00
C HIS A 32 4.57 -3.00 11.84
N ALA A 33 5.72 -3.41 12.37
CA ALA A 33 6.97 -2.63 12.24
C ALA A 33 7.38 -2.45 10.76
N LEU A 34 7.31 -3.52 9.94
CA LEU A 34 7.58 -3.44 8.51
C LEU A 34 6.58 -2.53 7.79
N SER A 35 5.29 -2.66 8.09
CA SER A 35 4.26 -1.78 7.51
C SER A 35 4.52 -0.32 7.84
N SER A 36 4.83 0.00 9.10
CA SER A 36 5.12 1.38 9.51
C SER A 36 6.36 1.94 8.83
N ILE A 37 7.42 1.14 8.67
CA ILE A 37 8.64 1.60 8.01
C ILE A 37 8.43 1.88 6.51
N PHE A 38 7.67 1.04 5.82
CA PHE A 38 7.56 1.11 4.35
C PHE A 38 6.33 1.84 3.83
N LEU A 39 5.24 1.89 4.60
CA LEU A 39 3.96 2.44 4.12
C LEU A 39 3.62 3.80 4.71
N ASP A 40 3.94 4.07 5.97
CA ASP A 40 3.54 5.32 6.64
C ASP A 40 4.30 6.54 6.08
N ALA A 41 5.55 6.39 5.70
CA ALA A 41 6.36 7.49 5.18
C ALA A 41 5.78 8.09 3.89
N LEU A 42 5.28 7.25 2.99
CA LEU A 42 4.78 7.70 1.69
C LEU A 42 3.51 8.55 1.81
N ALA A 43 2.59 8.18 2.68
CA ALA A 43 1.34 8.92 2.89
C ALA A 43 1.61 10.35 3.41
N VAL A 44 2.55 10.47 4.35
CA VAL A 44 2.96 11.77 4.91
C VAL A 44 3.63 12.65 3.85
N ASP A 45 4.48 12.06 3.00
CA ASP A 45 5.16 12.81 1.94
C ASP A 45 4.18 13.29 0.86
N ILE A 46 3.17 12.50 0.51
CA ILE A 46 2.11 12.90 -0.41
C ILE A 46 1.29 14.05 0.18
N GLU A 47 0.83 13.93 1.43
CA GLU A 47 0.08 14.99 2.10
C GLU A 47 0.90 16.29 2.17
N ARG A 48 2.19 16.19 2.45
CA ARG A 48 3.10 17.34 2.45
C ARG A 48 3.19 17.99 1.08
N LEU A 49 3.32 17.20 0.01
CA LEU A 49 3.39 17.69 -1.36
C LEU A 49 2.09 18.38 -1.76
N GLU A 50 0.94 17.81 -1.47
CA GLU A 50 -0.38 18.41 -1.73
C GLU A 50 -0.55 19.72 -0.99
N ARG A 51 -0.14 19.77 0.27
CA ARG A 51 -0.18 20.99 1.09
C ARG A 51 0.73 22.08 0.52
N ILE A 52 1.94 21.73 0.06
CA ILE A 52 2.85 22.68 -0.60
C ILE A 52 2.24 23.17 -1.91
N ASN A 53 1.71 22.31 -2.74
CA ASN A 53 1.05 22.67 -3.99
C ASN A 53 -0.14 23.61 -3.74
N HIS A 54 -0.97 23.30 -2.75
CA HIS A 54 -2.09 24.16 -2.37
C HIS A 54 -1.59 25.53 -1.90
N THR A 55 -0.58 25.59 -1.04
CA THR A 55 0.00 26.85 -0.58
C THR A 55 0.53 27.67 -1.75
N LEU A 56 1.24 27.05 -2.69
CA LEU A 56 1.74 27.73 -3.88
C LEU A 56 0.63 28.26 -4.78
N SER A 57 -0.54 27.61 -4.83
CA SER A 57 -1.68 28.11 -5.60
C SER A 57 -2.28 29.40 -5.04
N LEU A 58 -2.13 29.66 -3.75
CA LEU A 58 -2.62 30.85 -3.07
C LEU A 58 -1.68 32.06 -3.21
N ILE A 59 -0.43 31.85 -3.64
CA ILE A 59 0.59 32.89 -3.77
C ILE A 59 0.48 33.55 -5.16
N PRO A 60 0.48 34.90 -5.26
CA PRO A 60 0.51 35.61 -6.53
C PRO A 60 1.69 35.16 -7.43
N ALA A 61 1.50 35.19 -8.74
CA ALA A 61 2.47 34.69 -9.71
C ALA A 61 3.86 35.34 -9.56
N GLU A 62 3.89 36.65 -9.29
CA GLU A 62 5.13 37.43 -9.13
C GLU A 62 5.93 36.96 -7.88
N ALA A 63 5.25 36.76 -6.76
CA ALA A 63 5.87 36.24 -5.54
C ALA A 63 6.28 34.75 -5.69
N ARG A 64 5.50 33.98 -6.44
CA ARG A 64 5.82 32.58 -6.76
C ARG A 64 7.08 32.47 -7.61
N ALA A 65 7.29 33.39 -8.56
CA ALA A 65 8.49 33.42 -9.41
C ALA A 65 9.79 33.67 -8.60
N GLN A 66 9.69 34.32 -7.44
CA GLN A 66 10.81 34.54 -6.53
C GLN A 66 11.06 33.35 -5.59
N SER A 67 10.11 32.43 -5.49
CA SER A 67 10.25 31.23 -4.67
C SER A 67 11.10 30.17 -5.38
N ARG A 68 11.89 29.40 -4.62
CA ARG A 68 12.58 28.21 -5.13
C ARG A 68 11.63 27.02 -5.26
N LEU A 69 10.41 27.13 -4.75
CA LEU A 69 9.41 26.07 -4.80
C LEU A 69 8.62 26.16 -6.11
N ARG A 70 8.30 25.02 -6.66
CA ARG A 70 7.45 24.89 -7.85
C ARG A 70 6.37 23.84 -7.60
N PRO A 71 5.16 24.00 -8.11
CA PRO A 71 4.15 22.95 -8.03
C PRO A 71 4.62 21.70 -8.79
N LEU A 72 4.33 20.55 -8.23
CA LEU A 72 4.64 19.25 -8.81
C LEU A 72 3.34 18.50 -9.05
N GLU A 73 3.18 17.96 -10.25
CA GLU A 73 2.09 17.04 -10.53
C GLU A 73 2.32 15.71 -9.81
N LEU A 74 1.26 15.21 -9.20
CA LEU A 74 1.28 13.95 -8.46
C LEU A 74 0.23 13.02 -9.05
N LEU A 75 0.64 11.82 -9.42
CA LEU A 75 -0.24 10.71 -9.72
C LEU A 75 0.10 9.57 -8.77
N VAL A 76 -0.91 9.09 -8.04
CA VAL A 76 -0.77 7.98 -7.09
C VAL A 76 -1.58 6.80 -7.58
N ILE A 77 -0.92 5.67 -7.76
CA ILE A 77 -1.55 4.38 -8.03
C ILE A 77 -1.37 3.51 -6.79
N ALA A 78 -2.46 3.19 -6.14
CA ALA A 78 -2.49 2.36 -4.94
C ALA A 78 -3.37 1.13 -5.16
N PRO A 79 -3.07 -0.01 -4.51
CA PRO A 79 -3.85 -1.23 -4.68
C PRO A 79 -5.27 -1.04 -4.15
N SER A 80 -6.26 -1.50 -4.92
CA SER A 80 -7.67 -1.48 -4.53
C SER A 80 -8.02 -2.57 -3.52
N GLU A 81 -7.18 -3.61 -3.40
CA GLU A 81 -7.31 -4.70 -2.43
C GLU A 81 -6.10 -4.73 -1.50
N ARG A 82 -6.28 -5.18 -0.28
CA ARG A 82 -5.20 -5.31 0.71
C ARG A 82 -4.24 -6.43 0.30
N ILE A 83 -2.95 -6.11 0.19
CA ILE A 83 -1.92 -7.08 -0.19
C ILE A 83 -1.78 -8.20 0.86
N ASP A 84 -1.96 -7.88 2.13
CA ASP A 84 -1.96 -8.88 3.21
C ASP A 84 -3.15 -9.85 3.10
N ALA A 85 -4.33 -9.37 2.65
CA ALA A 85 -5.47 -10.24 2.38
C ALA A 85 -5.21 -11.17 1.19
N ILE A 86 -4.54 -10.69 0.15
CA ILE A 86 -4.09 -11.53 -0.97
C ILE A 86 -3.06 -12.55 -0.46
N ALA A 87 -2.05 -12.11 0.29
CA ALA A 87 -1.03 -12.99 0.85
C ALA A 87 -1.64 -14.10 1.74
N ALA A 88 -2.69 -13.79 2.50
CA ALA A 88 -3.39 -14.78 3.33
C ALA A 88 -3.94 -15.95 2.51
N ARG A 89 -4.42 -15.69 1.27
CA ARG A 89 -4.90 -16.75 0.36
C ARG A 89 -3.80 -17.69 -0.12
N HIS A 90 -2.56 -17.17 -0.21
CA HIS A 90 -1.39 -17.89 -0.72
C HIS A 90 -0.48 -18.46 0.37
N THR A 91 -0.80 -18.32 1.65
CA THR A 91 0.04 -18.80 2.76
C THR A 91 0.31 -20.32 2.71
N ARG A 92 -0.58 -21.09 2.07
CA ARG A 92 -0.40 -22.53 1.89
C ARG A 92 0.74 -22.87 0.92
N ALA A 93 1.12 -21.96 0.03
CA ALA A 93 2.21 -22.13 -0.92
C ALA A 93 3.59 -21.91 -0.28
N LEU A 94 3.65 -21.33 0.93
CA LEU A 94 4.90 -21.14 1.65
C LEU A 94 5.61 -22.48 1.94
N PRO A 95 6.95 -22.51 1.82
CA PRO A 95 7.75 -23.66 2.23
C PRO A 95 7.41 -24.10 3.67
N GLY A 96 7.35 -25.41 3.91
CA GLY A 96 6.91 -25.96 5.18
C GLY A 96 7.65 -25.41 6.40
N ALA A 97 8.96 -25.13 6.27
CA ALA A 97 9.76 -24.52 7.33
C ALA A 97 9.26 -23.10 7.66
N VAL A 98 9.00 -22.26 6.65
CA VAL A 98 8.48 -20.90 6.80
C VAL A 98 7.08 -20.95 7.38
N ARG A 99 6.21 -21.82 6.89
CA ARG A 99 4.85 -22.01 7.41
C ARG A 99 4.83 -22.45 8.88
N ARG A 100 5.77 -23.31 9.29
CA ARG A 100 5.93 -23.71 10.72
C ARG A 100 6.41 -22.56 11.57
N LEU A 101 7.32 -21.75 11.07
CA LEU A 101 7.79 -20.56 11.76
C LEU A 101 6.62 -19.59 12.02
N PHE A 102 5.79 -19.32 11.02
CA PHE A 102 4.59 -18.48 11.16
C PHE A 102 3.50 -19.14 12.03
N GLY A 103 3.27 -20.44 11.86
CA GLY A 103 2.31 -21.22 12.65
C GLY A 103 2.73 -21.42 14.10
N GLY A 104 4.02 -21.59 14.36
CA GLY A 104 4.56 -21.70 15.72
C GLY A 104 4.58 -20.38 16.49
N MET A 105 4.46 -19.24 15.78
CA MET A 105 4.41 -17.89 16.35
C MET A 105 2.97 -17.37 16.54
N ALA A 106 1.97 -18.14 16.14
CA ALA A 106 0.55 -17.80 16.26
C ALA A 106 -0.15 -18.76 17.23
N ALA A 107 -1.11 -18.27 18.00
CA ALA A 107 -1.96 -19.12 18.84
C ALA A 107 -2.81 -20.07 17.98
N PRO A 108 -3.18 -21.25 18.50
CA PRO A 108 -4.05 -22.18 17.78
C PRO A 108 -5.37 -21.52 17.36
N GLY A 109 -5.66 -21.50 16.06
CA GLY A 109 -6.85 -20.88 15.49
C GLY A 109 -6.64 -19.49 14.85
N GLU A 110 -5.53 -18.80 15.07
CA GLU A 110 -5.27 -17.44 14.59
C GLU A 110 -4.18 -17.35 13.49
N ALA A 111 -3.61 -18.49 13.10
CA ALA A 111 -2.43 -18.58 12.25
C ALA A 111 -2.61 -17.98 10.82
N GLY A 112 -3.84 -17.79 10.36
CA GLY A 112 -4.11 -17.37 8.99
C GLY A 112 -3.97 -15.86 8.75
N VAL A 113 -4.48 -15.04 9.65
CA VAL A 113 -4.60 -13.58 9.44
C VAL A 113 -3.43 -12.81 10.05
N LYS A 114 -2.97 -13.23 11.23
CA LYS A 114 -1.95 -12.49 11.99
C LYS A 114 -0.53 -12.57 11.39
N GLY A 115 -0.22 -13.61 10.61
CA GLY A 115 1.04 -13.75 9.89
C GLY A 115 1.01 -13.22 8.45
N ALA A 116 -0.17 -12.86 7.93
CA ALA A 116 -0.36 -12.51 6.53
C ALA A 116 0.39 -11.21 6.15
N ALA A 117 0.45 -10.24 7.03
CA ALA A 117 1.20 -9.01 6.82
C ALA A 117 2.70 -9.28 6.63
N LEU A 118 3.30 -10.14 7.48
CA LEU A 118 4.70 -10.55 7.31
C LEU A 118 4.86 -11.47 6.09
N ALA A 119 3.89 -12.35 5.84
CA ALA A 119 3.90 -13.22 4.68
C ALA A 119 3.91 -12.45 3.37
N SER A 120 3.21 -11.31 3.27
CA SER A 120 3.19 -10.48 2.07
C SER A 120 4.57 -9.97 1.65
N TYR A 121 5.49 -9.79 2.59
CA TYR A 121 6.88 -9.40 2.31
C TYR A 121 7.80 -10.56 1.94
N LEU A 122 7.44 -11.78 2.26
CA LEU A 122 8.28 -12.97 2.07
C LEU A 122 7.74 -13.94 1.00
N LEU A 123 6.54 -13.67 0.51
CA LEU A 123 5.89 -14.53 -0.47
C LEU A 123 6.32 -14.12 -1.88
N PHE A 124 7.20 -14.91 -2.49
CA PHE A 124 7.65 -14.72 -3.87
C PHE A 124 7.19 -15.87 -4.79
N GLU A 125 6.09 -16.52 -4.42
CA GLU A 125 5.49 -17.59 -5.23
C GLU A 125 4.81 -17.04 -6.48
N SER A 126 4.92 -17.79 -7.58
CA SER A 126 4.42 -17.38 -8.90
C SER A 126 2.92 -17.02 -8.88
N ALA A 127 2.10 -17.79 -8.20
CA ALA A 127 0.66 -17.53 -8.13
C ALA A 127 0.35 -16.21 -7.41
N PHE A 128 1.04 -15.91 -6.31
CA PHE A 128 0.89 -14.66 -5.58
C PHE A 128 1.34 -13.46 -6.41
N THR A 129 2.53 -13.55 -7.02
CA THR A 129 3.06 -12.44 -7.84
C THR A 129 2.21 -12.18 -9.08
N GLN A 130 1.65 -13.21 -9.71
CA GLN A 130 0.72 -13.05 -10.84
C GLN A 130 -0.58 -12.35 -10.42
N GLU A 131 -1.12 -12.67 -9.25
CA GLU A 131 -2.31 -12.00 -8.71
C GLU A 131 -2.03 -10.53 -8.41
N LEU A 132 -0.86 -10.20 -7.82
CA LEU A 132 -0.44 -8.81 -7.61
C LEU A 132 -0.24 -8.04 -8.92
N MET A 133 0.34 -8.67 -9.93
CA MET A 133 0.49 -8.06 -11.26
C MET A 133 -0.86 -7.79 -11.92
N ALA A 134 -1.80 -8.73 -11.81
CA ALA A 134 -3.16 -8.57 -12.32
C ALA A 134 -3.91 -7.45 -11.61
N LEU A 135 -3.77 -7.35 -10.28
CA LEU A 135 -4.33 -6.27 -9.49
C LEU A 135 -3.76 -4.92 -9.92
N GLY A 136 -2.44 -4.78 -9.97
CA GLY A 136 -1.77 -3.54 -10.37
C GLY A 136 -2.16 -3.09 -11.77
N ARG A 137 -2.29 -4.03 -12.71
CA ARG A 137 -2.79 -3.75 -14.07
C ARG A 137 -4.23 -3.22 -14.03
N THR A 138 -5.10 -3.88 -13.27
CA THR A 138 -6.51 -3.49 -13.16
C THR A 138 -6.64 -2.10 -12.55
N ASP A 139 -5.91 -1.82 -11.48
CA ASP A 139 -5.96 -0.54 -10.78
C ASP A 139 -5.40 0.60 -11.64
N THR A 140 -4.32 0.35 -12.37
CA THR A 140 -3.78 1.31 -13.34
C THR A 140 -4.77 1.60 -14.47
N LEU A 141 -5.46 0.57 -14.99
CA LEU A 141 -6.45 0.74 -16.05
C LEU A 141 -7.71 1.47 -15.57
N ARG A 142 -8.09 1.36 -14.31
CA ARG A 142 -9.18 2.15 -13.72
C ARG A 142 -8.88 3.66 -13.71
N GLN A 143 -7.62 4.03 -13.54
CA GLN A 143 -7.14 5.41 -13.54
C GLN A 143 -6.52 5.80 -14.90
N ARG A 144 -6.90 5.12 -15.97
CA ARG A 144 -6.27 5.28 -17.29
C ARG A 144 -6.24 6.73 -17.78
N GLU A 145 -7.32 7.47 -17.59
CA GLU A 145 -7.41 8.86 -18.04
C GLU A 145 -6.43 9.76 -17.29
N GLU A 146 -6.33 9.58 -15.97
CA GLU A 146 -5.38 10.30 -15.12
C GLU A 146 -3.94 9.95 -15.48
N VAL A 147 -3.67 8.65 -15.72
CA VAL A 147 -2.35 8.17 -16.16
C VAL A 147 -1.97 8.80 -17.49
N CYS A 148 -2.90 8.82 -18.47
CA CYS A 148 -2.63 9.43 -19.76
C CYS A 148 -2.41 10.95 -19.66
N ALA A 149 -3.21 11.63 -18.87
CA ALA A 149 -3.06 13.07 -18.64
C ALA A 149 -1.69 13.37 -18.02
N PHE A 150 -1.28 12.60 -17.00
CA PHE A 150 0.01 12.77 -16.33
C PHE A 150 1.21 12.61 -17.28
N PHE A 151 1.14 11.66 -18.23
CA PHE A 151 2.20 11.43 -19.22
C PHE A 151 2.04 12.22 -20.51
N GLY A 152 0.97 13.00 -20.66
CA GLY A 152 0.66 13.71 -21.89
C GLY A 152 0.32 12.76 -23.07
N TRP A 153 -0.15 11.54 -22.78
CA TRP A 153 -0.49 10.56 -23.80
C TRP A 153 -1.91 10.78 -24.32
N LYS A 154 -2.10 10.54 -25.63
CA LYS A 154 -3.46 10.47 -26.22
C LYS A 154 -4.06 9.12 -25.85
N CYS A 155 -5.01 9.09 -24.91
CA CYS A 155 -5.76 7.88 -24.61
C CYS A 155 -6.84 7.65 -25.68
N SER A 156 -6.73 6.55 -26.43
CA SER A 156 -7.84 6.06 -27.23
C SER A 156 -8.91 5.44 -26.30
N PRO A 157 -10.21 5.57 -26.63
CA PRO A 157 -11.26 4.93 -25.82
C PRO A 157 -11.01 3.42 -25.75
N PRO A 158 -11.41 2.77 -24.65
CA PRO A 158 -11.33 1.31 -24.54
C PRO A 158 -12.21 0.67 -25.62
N HIS A 159 -11.64 -0.26 -26.36
CA HIS A 159 -12.36 -1.13 -27.30
C HIS A 159 -13.12 -2.19 -26.55
#